data_90dfc847e3a06761dbbc1779a1354dcf
#
_entry.id   90dfc847e3a06761dbbc1779a1354dcf
#
_cell.length_a   1.000
_cell.length_b   1.000
_cell.length_c   1.000
_cell.angle_alpha   90.00
_cell.angle_beta   90.00
_cell.angle_gamma   90.00
#
_symmetry.space_group_name_H-M   'P 1'
#
loop_
_entity.id
_entity.type
_entity.pdbx_description
1 polymer ?
#
loop_
_entity_poly.entity_id
_entity_poly.type
_entity_poly.pdbx_seq_one_letter_code
_entity_poly.pdbx_strand_id
1 'polypeptide(L)'
;MAKATTGLPLEGTIQSLLQGVSQQIPRERQPGQLGAQLNMLSDPVSGIRRRPPAEIVWESSIDNPDLDSLYTEYVERGSDGRHLLVNTSNGNWWLLSKDGRSIANSGNDPYFVTTVGQTSIQTASIAGLTYILNTEMAPNTTVDIPCAAYVHP
;
A
#
# COMPACT_ATOMS: atom_id res chain seq x y z
N MET A 1 -32.28 -31.88 -37.80
CA MET A 1 -32.50 -31.85 -36.34
C MET A 1 -31.23 -32.24 -35.66
N ALA A 2 -30.55 -31.27 -35.01
CA ALA A 2 -29.33 -31.51 -34.26
C ALA A 2 -29.70 -32.15 -32.91
N LYS A 3 -29.13 -33.30 -32.62
CA LYS A 3 -29.33 -34.04 -31.38
C LYS A 3 -28.52 -33.34 -30.29
N ALA A 4 -29.17 -32.71 -29.31
CA ALA A 4 -28.49 -32.15 -28.15
C ALA A 4 -27.79 -33.29 -27.40
N THR A 5 -26.48 -33.28 -27.36
CA THR A 5 -25.69 -34.17 -26.52
C THR A 5 -25.83 -33.66 -25.09
N THR A 6 -26.66 -34.31 -24.32
CA THR A 6 -26.78 -34.07 -22.87
C THR A 6 -25.44 -34.52 -22.26
N GLY A 7 -24.56 -33.58 -21.98
CA GLY A 7 -23.36 -33.87 -21.22
C GLY A 7 -23.78 -34.41 -19.85
N LEU A 8 -23.27 -35.56 -19.48
CA LEU A 8 -23.43 -36.08 -18.13
C LEU A 8 -22.87 -35.06 -17.13
N PRO A 9 -23.57 -34.78 -16.03
CA PRO A 9 -23.03 -33.93 -15.01
C PRO A 9 -21.69 -34.51 -14.52
N LEU A 10 -20.64 -33.70 -14.55
CA LEU A 10 -19.35 -34.09 -14.03
C LEU A 10 -19.45 -33.98 -12.50
N GLU A 11 -19.70 -35.08 -11.82
CA GLU A 11 -19.67 -35.14 -10.38
C GLU A 11 -18.21 -35.37 -9.91
N GLY A 12 -17.71 -34.49 -9.08
CA GLY A 12 -16.39 -34.58 -8.48
C GLY A 12 -16.41 -34.01 -7.07
N THR A 13 -15.72 -34.65 -6.15
CA THR A 13 -15.52 -34.13 -4.80
C THR A 13 -14.25 -33.30 -4.80
N ILE A 14 -14.37 -32.01 -4.54
CA ILE A 14 -13.21 -31.15 -4.28
C ILE A 14 -12.83 -31.34 -2.83
N GLN A 15 -11.69 -32.00 -2.57
CA GLN A 15 -11.13 -32.09 -1.23
C GLN A 15 -10.61 -30.71 -0.79
N SER A 16 -10.51 -30.52 0.52
CA SER A 16 -10.24 -29.23 1.17
C SER A 16 -9.23 -28.33 0.40
N LEU A 17 -9.64 -27.11 0.10
CA LEU A 17 -8.84 -26.10 -0.59
C LEU A 17 -7.89 -25.36 0.39
N LEU A 18 -7.17 -26.11 1.24
CA LEU A 18 -6.36 -25.58 2.34
C LEU A 18 -4.91 -25.26 1.95
N GLN A 19 -4.48 -25.74 0.78
CA GLN A 19 -3.08 -25.66 0.37
C GLN A 19 -2.70 -24.33 -0.33
N GLY A 20 -3.62 -23.37 -0.33
CA GLY A 20 -3.36 -22.06 -0.90
C GLY A 20 -3.23 -22.02 -2.41
N VAL A 21 -2.55 -20.99 -2.92
CA VAL A 21 -2.37 -20.77 -4.37
C VAL A 21 -1.01 -21.29 -4.83
N SER A 22 -1.00 -22.07 -5.89
CA SER A 22 0.21 -22.59 -6.53
C SER A 22 0.44 -21.94 -7.90
N GLN A 23 1.69 -21.53 -8.15
CA GLN A 23 2.13 -21.02 -9.45
C GLN A 23 2.52 -22.13 -10.45
N GLN A 24 2.47 -23.41 -10.02
CA GLN A 24 2.76 -24.54 -10.88
C GLN A 24 1.72 -24.67 -12.00
N ILE A 25 2.11 -25.31 -13.10
CA ILE A 25 1.18 -25.63 -14.17
C ILE A 25 0.07 -26.56 -13.66
N PRO A 26 -1.16 -26.49 -14.19
CA PRO A 26 -2.33 -27.17 -13.63
C PRO A 26 -2.15 -28.68 -13.37
N ARG A 27 -1.43 -29.41 -14.22
CA ARG A 27 -1.20 -30.83 -14.07
C ARG A 27 -0.19 -31.23 -12.97
N GLU A 28 0.60 -30.26 -12.49
CA GLU A 28 1.60 -30.49 -11.43
C GLU A 28 1.11 -30.02 -10.06
N ARG A 29 -0.08 -29.41 -10.02
CA ARG A 29 -0.67 -28.94 -8.77
C ARG A 29 -1.11 -30.10 -7.91
N GLN A 30 -0.85 -29.98 -6.62
CA GLN A 30 -1.37 -30.93 -5.65
C GLN A 30 -2.89 -30.78 -5.51
N PRO A 31 -3.61 -31.89 -5.23
CA PRO A 31 -5.03 -31.80 -4.89
C PRO A 31 -5.25 -30.82 -3.74
N GLY A 32 -6.18 -29.87 -3.90
CA GLY A 32 -6.46 -28.83 -2.93
C GLY A 32 -5.68 -27.52 -3.11
N GLN A 33 -4.79 -27.44 -4.10
CA GLN A 33 -4.16 -26.17 -4.49
C GLN A 33 -5.02 -25.38 -5.49
N LEU A 34 -5.06 -24.07 -5.30
CA LEU A 34 -5.78 -23.15 -6.18
C LEU A 34 -4.85 -22.55 -7.25
N GLY A 35 -5.40 -22.21 -8.40
CA GLY A 35 -4.68 -21.46 -9.43
C GLY A 35 -4.66 -19.96 -9.19
N ALA A 36 -5.71 -19.45 -8.55
CA ALA A 36 -5.83 -18.05 -8.17
C ALA A 36 -6.80 -17.92 -6.99
N GLN A 37 -6.60 -16.89 -6.18
CA GLN A 37 -7.45 -16.61 -5.03
C GLN A 37 -7.71 -15.09 -5.00
N LEU A 38 -8.98 -14.70 -5.03
CA LEU A 38 -9.37 -13.30 -5.03
C LEU A 38 -10.35 -13.04 -3.89
N ASN A 39 -10.04 -12.06 -3.04
CA ASN A 39 -10.85 -11.67 -1.87
C ASN A 39 -11.18 -12.82 -0.89
N MET A 40 -10.32 -13.83 -0.85
CA MET A 40 -10.45 -14.99 0.03
C MET A 40 -9.14 -15.23 0.78
N LEU A 41 -9.20 -15.89 1.92
CA LEU A 41 -8.07 -16.36 2.70
C LEU A 41 -8.20 -17.86 2.91
N SER A 42 -7.14 -18.61 2.67
CA SER A 42 -7.04 -20.02 3.03
C SER A 42 -6.65 -20.12 4.50
N ASP A 43 -7.46 -20.86 5.26
CA ASP A 43 -7.29 -21.08 6.68
C ASP A 43 -7.18 -22.59 6.94
N PRO A 44 -6.13 -23.07 7.61
CA PRO A 44 -5.91 -24.50 7.83
C PRO A 44 -7.04 -25.20 8.62
N VAL A 45 -7.80 -24.44 9.40
CA VAL A 45 -8.88 -24.98 10.25
C VAL A 45 -10.23 -24.80 9.59
N SER A 46 -10.51 -23.63 9.04
CA SER A 46 -11.83 -23.24 8.52
C SER A 46 -11.99 -23.41 7.02
N GLY A 47 -10.91 -23.74 6.28
CA GLY A 47 -10.92 -23.82 4.83
C GLY A 47 -10.77 -22.43 4.19
N ILE A 48 -11.49 -22.20 3.09
CA ILE A 48 -11.49 -20.90 2.43
C ILE A 48 -12.56 -20.03 3.06
N ARG A 49 -12.14 -18.86 3.55
CA ARG A 49 -13.05 -17.83 4.06
C ARG A 49 -12.90 -16.51 3.32
N ARG A 50 -13.93 -15.68 3.39
CA ARG A 50 -13.88 -14.34 2.83
C ARG A 50 -12.82 -13.51 3.56
N ARG A 51 -12.06 -12.70 2.82
CA ARG A 51 -11.16 -11.72 3.40
C ARG A 51 -11.95 -10.75 4.30
N PRO A 52 -11.45 -10.40 5.48
CA PRO A 52 -12.04 -9.34 6.29
C PRO A 52 -12.18 -8.04 5.48
N PRO A 53 -13.20 -7.23 5.74
CA PRO A 53 -13.29 -5.90 5.13
C PRO A 53 -12.10 -5.04 5.58
N ALA A 54 -11.79 -4.01 4.80
CA ALA A 54 -10.85 -2.99 5.23
C ALA A 54 -11.46 -2.23 6.42
N GLU A 55 -10.63 -1.92 7.40
CA GLU A 55 -11.00 -1.07 8.53
C GLU A 55 -10.47 0.35 8.25
N ILE A 56 -11.30 1.37 8.51
CA ILE A 56 -10.87 2.76 8.47
C ILE A 56 -10.03 2.99 9.72
N VAL A 57 -8.74 3.21 9.53
CA VAL A 57 -7.78 3.44 10.63
C VAL A 57 -7.76 4.90 11.04
N TRP A 58 -7.87 5.79 10.07
CA TRP A 58 -7.86 7.22 10.28
C TRP A 58 -8.65 7.92 9.18
N GLU A 59 -9.41 8.94 9.56
CA GLU A 59 -10.15 9.81 8.66
C GLU A 59 -9.65 11.24 8.88
N SER A 60 -9.21 11.87 7.80
CA SER A 60 -8.79 13.27 7.79
C SER A 60 -9.92 14.15 7.32
N SER A 61 -10.11 15.29 8.00
CA SER A 61 -10.94 16.40 7.49
C SER A 61 -10.21 17.25 6.44
N ILE A 62 -9.27 16.65 5.71
CA ILE A 62 -8.63 17.32 4.57
C ILE A 62 -9.70 17.55 3.53
N ASP A 63 -10.03 18.80 3.28
CA ASP A 63 -11.00 19.20 2.26
C ASP A 63 -10.52 18.69 0.90
N ASN A 64 -11.19 17.64 0.42
CA ASN A 64 -11.10 17.06 -0.90
C ASN A 64 -9.65 16.89 -1.43
N PRO A 65 -8.80 16.05 -0.81
CA PRO A 65 -7.49 15.76 -1.38
C PRO A 65 -7.70 15.01 -2.69
N ASP A 66 -7.24 15.59 -3.78
CA ASP A 66 -7.04 14.85 -5.00
C ASP A 66 -6.10 13.68 -4.68
N LEU A 67 -6.57 12.45 -4.88
CA LEU A 67 -5.79 11.24 -4.57
C LEU A 67 -4.49 11.18 -5.37
N ASP A 68 -4.47 11.79 -6.56
CA ASP A 68 -3.27 11.88 -7.39
C ASP A 68 -2.22 12.83 -6.80
N SER A 69 -2.62 13.71 -5.89
CA SER A 69 -1.73 14.64 -5.19
C SER A 69 -1.32 14.17 -3.80
N LEU A 70 -1.84 13.03 -3.33
CA LEU A 70 -1.53 12.52 -1.99
C LEU A 70 -0.45 11.43 -2.04
N TYR A 71 0.77 11.78 -1.65
CA TYR A 71 1.86 10.82 -1.43
C TYR A 71 1.76 10.19 -0.05
N THR A 72 1.91 8.88 0.03
CA THR A 72 1.88 8.14 1.29
C THR A 72 3.04 7.17 1.38
N GLU A 73 3.74 7.14 2.51
CA GLU A 73 4.86 6.24 2.75
C GLU A 73 4.87 5.76 4.21
N TYR A 74 5.24 4.51 4.42
CA TYR A 74 5.50 3.99 5.75
C TYR A 74 6.99 4.09 6.06
N VAL A 75 7.32 4.91 7.06
CA VAL A 75 8.69 5.15 7.51
C VAL A 75 8.98 4.26 8.69
N GLU A 76 9.85 3.28 8.51
CA GLU A 76 10.27 2.37 9.57
C GLU A 76 11.50 2.94 10.32
N ARG A 77 11.39 3.06 11.64
CA ARG A 77 12.48 3.48 12.54
C ARG A 77 12.67 2.43 13.65
N GLY A 78 13.19 1.26 13.30
CA GLY A 78 13.31 0.17 14.26
C GLY A 78 11.94 -0.26 14.81
N SER A 79 11.71 -0.06 16.11
CA SER A 79 10.43 -0.38 16.74
C SER A 79 9.34 0.68 16.56
N ASP A 80 9.70 1.89 16.09
CA ASP A 80 8.81 3.05 16.02
C ASP A 80 8.55 3.44 14.55
N GLY A 81 7.72 2.66 13.86
CA GLY A 81 7.27 2.97 12.52
C GLY A 81 6.25 4.11 12.50
N ARG A 82 6.19 4.89 11.41
CA ARG A 82 5.26 5.99 11.22
C ARG A 82 4.76 6.05 9.79
N HIS A 83 3.56 6.57 9.59
CA HIS A 83 3.03 6.84 8.26
C HIS A 83 3.23 8.31 7.92
N LEU A 84 3.96 8.57 6.83
CA LEU A 84 4.09 9.90 6.26
C LEU A 84 3.02 10.10 5.19
N LEU A 85 2.30 11.21 5.27
CA LEU A 85 1.38 11.67 4.25
C LEU A 85 1.84 13.05 3.79
N VAL A 86 1.89 13.28 2.48
CA VAL A 86 2.24 14.58 1.89
C VAL A 86 1.22 14.93 0.83
N ASN A 87 0.58 16.08 0.97
CA ASN A 87 -0.27 16.63 -0.08
C ASN A 87 0.60 17.48 -1.01
N THR A 88 0.86 16.98 -2.20
CA THR A 88 1.75 17.62 -3.17
C THR A 88 1.13 18.82 -3.88
N SER A 89 -0.17 19.05 -3.74
CA SER A 89 -0.84 20.24 -4.33
C SER A 89 -0.64 21.51 -3.50
N ASN A 90 -0.46 21.38 -2.19
CA ASN A 90 -0.36 22.52 -1.28
C ASN A 90 0.82 22.46 -0.29
N GLY A 91 1.60 21.37 -0.31
CA GLY A 91 2.76 21.19 0.54
C GLY A 91 2.46 20.82 2.00
N ASN A 92 1.20 20.55 2.34
CA ASN A 92 0.87 20.06 3.67
C ASN A 92 1.35 18.63 3.86
N TRP A 93 1.88 18.35 5.05
CA TRP A 93 2.31 17.01 5.40
C TRP A 93 1.90 16.62 6.82
N TRP A 94 1.74 15.33 7.03
CA TRP A 94 1.37 14.74 8.32
C TRP A 94 2.21 13.50 8.57
N LEU A 95 2.67 13.36 9.80
CA LEU A 95 3.31 12.16 10.30
C LEU A 95 2.38 11.51 11.31
N LEU A 96 1.85 10.35 10.96
CA LEU A 96 0.94 9.60 11.82
C LEU A 96 1.71 8.60 12.70
N SER A 97 1.12 8.24 13.82
CA SER A 97 1.61 7.16 14.68
C SER A 97 1.65 5.81 13.93
N LYS A 98 2.34 4.83 14.49
CA LYS A 98 2.49 3.49 13.94
C LYS A 98 1.16 2.81 13.63
N ASP A 99 0.16 3.02 14.46
CA ASP A 99 -1.20 2.51 14.29
C ASP A 99 -2.05 3.36 13.31
N GLY A 100 -1.50 4.47 12.82
CA GLY A 100 -2.17 5.38 11.91
C GLY A 100 -3.30 6.22 12.51
N ARG A 101 -3.54 6.12 13.83
CA ARG A 101 -4.72 6.70 14.49
C ARG A 101 -4.53 8.11 15.02
N SER A 102 -3.32 8.56 15.19
CA SER A 102 -3.02 9.88 15.73
C SER A 102 -1.95 10.59 14.92
N ILE A 103 -2.08 11.92 14.84
CA ILE A 103 -1.06 12.76 14.22
C ILE A 103 0.05 12.96 15.24
N ALA A 104 1.27 12.51 14.91
CA ALA A 104 2.45 12.72 15.73
C ALA A 104 3.10 14.07 15.43
N ASN A 105 3.07 14.51 14.18
CA ASN A 105 3.57 15.81 13.74
C ASN A 105 2.90 16.21 12.42
N SER A 106 2.87 17.50 12.11
CA SER A 106 2.33 18.02 10.86
C SER A 106 2.93 19.39 10.54
N GLY A 107 2.88 19.78 9.29
CA GLY A 107 3.37 21.07 8.84
C GLY A 107 2.99 21.39 7.41
N ASN A 108 3.52 22.50 6.92
CA ASN A 108 3.42 22.91 5.51
C ASN A 108 4.82 23.32 5.05
N ASP A 109 5.23 22.78 3.91
CA ASP A 109 6.51 23.12 3.29
C ASP A 109 6.33 23.22 1.77
N PRO A 110 6.66 24.38 1.16
CA PRO A 110 6.58 24.56 -0.28
C PRO A 110 7.48 23.60 -1.07
N TYR A 111 8.50 23.00 -0.42
CA TYR A 111 9.33 21.97 -1.03
C TYR A 111 8.53 20.75 -1.50
N PHE A 112 7.40 20.46 -0.87
CA PHE A 112 6.56 19.32 -1.24
C PHE A 112 5.54 19.63 -2.34
N VAL A 113 5.43 20.89 -2.79
CA VAL A 113 4.54 21.25 -3.89
C VAL A 113 5.14 20.75 -5.20
N THR A 114 4.35 19.97 -5.95
CA THR A 114 4.75 19.41 -7.25
C THR A 114 3.69 19.64 -8.31
N THR A 115 4.09 19.65 -9.56
CA THR A 115 3.17 19.80 -10.71
C THR A 115 2.70 18.47 -11.27
N VAL A 116 3.50 17.42 -11.11
CA VAL A 116 3.21 16.05 -11.61
C VAL A 116 2.50 15.20 -10.55
N GLY A 117 2.43 15.69 -9.30
CA GLY A 117 1.76 15.01 -8.21
C GLY A 117 2.66 14.05 -7.42
N GLN A 118 2.05 13.02 -6.82
CA GLN A 118 2.73 12.13 -5.86
C GLN A 118 3.97 11.41 -6.42
N THR A 119 4.05 11.19 -7.74
CA THR A 119 5.18 10.46 -8.36
C THR A 119 6.50 11.23 -8.33
N SER A 120 6.45 12.53 -8.06
CA SER A 120 7.64 13.39 -7.95
C SER A 120 8.30 13.31 -6.57
N ILE A 121 7.62 12.74 -5.57
CA ILE A 121 8.18 12.56 -4.23
C ILE A 121 8.76 11.15 -4.12
N GLN A 122 9.99 11.08 -3.61
CA GLN A 122 10.67 9.82 -3.31
C GLN A 122 11.22 9.85 -1.90
N THR A 123 11.22 8.71 -1.22
CA THR A 123 11.77 8.57 0.13
C THR A 123 12.85 7.52 0.18
N ALA A 124 13.83 7.73 1.05
CA ALA A 124 14.85 6.74 1.37
C ALA A 124 15.17 6.81 2.87
N SER A 125 15.13 5.67 3.56
CA SER A 125 15.44 5.57 4.98
C SER A 125 16.78 4.88 5.19
N ILE A 126 17.72 5.55 5.86
CA ILE A 126 19.06 5.04 6.15
C ILE A 126 19.40 5.39 7.60
N ALA A 127 19.81 4.40 8.39
CA ALA A 127 20.30 4.57 9.77
C ALA A 127 19.34 5.40 10.67
N GLY A 128 18.02 5.20 10.52
CA GLY A 128 17.03 5.91 11.32
C GLY A 128 16.71 7.33 10.85
N LEU A 129 17.31 7.79 9.76
CA LEU A 129 16.96 9.04 9.07
C LEU A 129 16.16 8.73 7.82
N THR A 130 15.11 9.51 7.59
CA THR A 130 14.34 9.43 6.33
C THR A 130 14.57 10.70 5.53
N TYR A 131 15.08 10.50 4.33
CA TYR A 131 15.28 11.55 3.34
C TYR A 131 14.07 11.59 2.42
N ILE A 132 13.59 12.78 2.13
CA ILE A 132 12.50 13.00 1.19
C ILE A 132 13.06 13.84 0.05
N LEU A 133 12.91 13.35 -1.16
CA LEU A 133 13.38 14.01 -2.38
C LEU A 133 12.17 14.41 -3.24
N ASN A 134 12.12 15.70 -3.61
CA ASN A 134 11.25 16.19 -4.67
C ASN A 134 12.06 16.25 -5.97
N THR A 135 11.69 15.41 -6.95
CA THR A 135 12.41 15.29 -8.23
C THR A 135 12.17 16.45 -9.18
N GLU A 136 11.14 17.29 -8.93
CA GLU A 136 10.85 18.49 -9.72
C GLU A 136 11.68 19.70 -9.28
N MET A 137 12.20 19.69 -8.06
CA MET A 137 13.02 20.79 -7.57
C MET A 137 14.50 20.56 -7.90
N ALA A 138 15.05 21.41 -8.76
CA ALA A 138 16.48 21.43 -8.97
C ALA A 138 17.19 21.85 -7.67
N PRO A 139 18.31 21.19 -7.29
CA PRO A 139 19.09 21.63 -6.14
C PRO A 139 19.59 23.05 -6.40
N ASN A 140 19.32 23.94 -5.45
CA ASN A 140 19.79 25.33 -5.55
C ASN A 140 21.31 25.32 -5.36
N THR A 141 22.05 25.72 -6.39
CA THR A 141 23.53 25.74 -6.36
C THR A 141 24.11 26.95 -5.66
N THR A 142 23.29 27.88 -5.21
CA THR A 142 23.71 29.05 -4.43
C THR A 142 23.40 28.83 -2.95
N VAL A 143 24.42 28.38 -2.24
CA VAL A 143 24.72 28.56 -0.80
C VAL A 143 23.51 28.79 0.11
N ASP A 144 23.32 27.89 0.99
CA ASP A 144 22.30 27.65 2.00
C ASP A 144 21.24 26.67 1.54
N ILE A 145 21.68 25.44 1.56
CA ILE A 145 20.83 24.29 1.41
C ILE A 145 20.18 24.03 2.78
N PRO A 146 18.93 24.36 3.00
CA PRO A 146 18.15 23.61 3.94
C PRO A 146 17.71 22.32 3.25
N CYS A 147 18.69 21.49 2.85
CA CYS A 147 18.42 20.15 2.42
C CYS A 147 18.17 19.32 3.65
N ALA A 148 17.00 19.09 3.93
CA ALA A 148 16.40 18.00 4.65
C ALA A 148 15.26 18.55 5.48
N ALA A 149 14.06 18.13 5.21
CA ALA A 149 13.03 18.10 6.22
C ALA A 149 13.55 17.16 7.32
N TYR A 150 14.19 17.75 8.32
CA TYR A 150 14.76 17.03 9.46
C TYR A 150 13.61 16.66 10.37
N VAL A 151 13.14 15.43 10.29
CA VAL A 151 12.22 14.90 11.29
C VAL A 151 13.08 14.44 12.47
N HIS A 152 13.34 15.36 13.41
CA HIS A 152 13.97 15.05 14.70
C HIS A 152 13.05 14.20 15.57
N PRO A 153 13.61 13.30 16.41
CA PRO A 153 12.87 12.41 17.31
C PRO A 153 12.01 13.16 18.31
#